data_5013ea29bcb2f5160dd50289f8aa729d
#
_entry.id   5013ea29bcb2f5160dd50289f8aa729d
#
_cell.length_a   1.000
_cell.length_b   1.000
_cell.length_c   1.000
_cell.angle_alpha   90.00
_cell.angle_beta   90.00
_cell.angle_gamma   90.00
#
_symmetry.space_group_name_H-M   'P 1'
#
loop_
_entity.id
_entity.type
_entity.pdbx_description
1 polymer ?
#
loop_
_entity_poly.entity_id
_entity_poly.type
_entity_poly.pdbx_seq_one_letter_code
_entity_poly.pdbx_strand_id
1 'polypeptide(L)'
;MTQAERDAALTTGGILEIVDDGYGFLRGESLLPGTNDVYVSQSQIRRFGLRTGDYVTGQVRAPKDSEKYYGLLRVDNINGVDPDVARARPYFENLTAIFPNQLVDLETPSPDLSGRLINLISPIGRGQRGLIVSPPKAGKTFLLKAIAAGVAANYPDIHLMVALIGERPEEVTDMKRSVRGEVVASTFDEPVEDHTRVAEMALERAKRLVEGGKDVVILLDSITRLTRAYNLAMPPSGRTLTGGMDPVALYPPKRFFGAARNCEEGGSLTVIATCLVDTGSRMDEVIFEEFKGTGNQELRLDRRLAERRVFPAIDINASSTRREELLMDEGTLRQVWLMRRMTSMIAANANNPSEATERLLERLSRTGSNAEFLATLSKNEV
;
A
#
# COMPACT_ATOMS: atom_id res chain seq x y z
N MET A 1 -1.93 -36.18 -31.08
CA MET A 1 -1.16 -34.92 -30.96
C MET A 1 0.23 -35.17 -31.48
N THR A 2 0.60 -34.53 -32.56
CA THR A 2 1.92 -34.60 -33.16
C THR A 2 2.96 -33.87 -32.27
N GLN A 3 4.25 -34.20 -32.43
CA GLN A 3 5.35 -33.51 -31.73
C GLN A 3 5.30 -31.98 -31.94
N ALA A 4 4.87 -31.54 -33.14
CA ALA A 4 4.68 -30.13 -33.49
C ALA A 4 3.50 -29.44 -32.72
N GLU A 5 2.49 -30.16 -32.29
CA GLU A 5 1.40 -29.64 -31.45
C GLU A 5 1.80 -29.56 -29.95
N ARG A 6 2.79 -30.37 -29.53
CA ARG A 6 3.40 -30.26 -28.18
C ARG A 6 4.41 -29.13 -28.10
N ASP A 7 5.01 -28.77 -29.24
CA ASP A 7 5.97 -27.66 -29.37
C ASP A 7 5.31 -26.32 -29.76
N ALA A 8 3.97 -26.25 -29.85
CA ALA A 8 3.28 -24.98 -29.91
C ALA A 8 3.63 -24.19 -28.64
N ALA A 9 4.53 -23.24 -28.78
CA ALA A 9 5.08 -22.47 -27.69
C ALA A 9 3.94 -21.76 -26.94
N LEU A 10 3.58 -22.28 -25.77
CA LEU A 10 2.62 -21.66 -24.88
C LEU A 10 3.21 -20.31 -24.43
N THR A 11 2.48 -19.24 -24.66
CA THR A 11 2.84 -17.92 -24.09
C THR A 11 2.25 -17.83 -22.68
N THR A 12 3.07 -17.48 -21.72
CA THR A 12 2.65 -17.27 -20.33
C THR A 12 3.38 -16.07 -19.75
N GLY A 13 2.96 -15.64 -18.56
CA GLY A 13 3.61 -14.57 -17.81
C GLY A 13 3.50 -14.80 -16.31
N GLY A 14 4.39 -14.15 -15.58
CA GLY A 14 4.41 -14.17 -14.12
C GLY A 14 5.39 -13.18 -13.55
N ILE A 15 5.36 -13.02 -12.22
CA ILE A 15 6.26 -12.14 -11.49
C ILE A 15 7.51 -12.93 -11.13
N LEU A 16 8.67 -12.43 -11.56
CA LEU A 16 9.95 -13.08 -11.34
C LEU A 16 10.36 -13.00 -9.86
N GLU A 17 10.68 -14.15 -9.29
CA GLU A 17 11.44 -14.28 -8.06
C GLU A 17 12.79 -14.92 -8.39
N ILE A 18 13.88 -14.24 -8.10
CA ILE A 18 15.25 -14.78 -8.24
C ILE A 18 15.63 -15.39 -6.89
N VAL A 19 16.09 -16.66 -6.92
CA VAL A 19 16.57 -17.37 -5.75
C VAL A 19 18.08 -17.21 -5.57
N ASP A 20 18.60 -17.58 -4.40
CA ASP A 20 20.01 -17.38 -4.01
C ASP A 20 21.01 -17.98 -5.00
N ASP A 21 20.65 -19.09 -5.66
CA ASP A 21 21.48 -19.74 -6.69
C ASP A 21 21.53 -18.96 -8.02
N GLY A 22 20.83 -17.84 -8.13
CA GLY A 22 20.88 -16.92 -9.27
C GLY A 22 20.00 -17.30 -10.47
N TYR A 23 19.25 -18.38 -10.42
CA TYR A 23 18.12 -18.66 -11.31
C TYR A 23 16.81 -18.14 -10.70
N GLY A 24 15.70 -18.22 -11.42
CA GLY A 24 14.44 -17.71 -10.89
C GLY A 24 13.22 -18.48 -11.34
N PHE A 25 12.07 -18.05 -10.81
CA PHE A 25 10.76 -18.57 -11.19
C PHE A 25 9.79 -17.42 -11.46
N LEU A 26 8.96 -17.55 -12.48
CA LEU A 26 7.80 -16.69 -12.67
C LEU A 26 6.69 -17.24 -11.77
N ARG A 27 6.31 -16.44 -10.78
CA ARG A 27 5.24 -16.77 -9.82
C ARG A 27 3.90 -16.32 -10.37
N GLY A 28 2.84 -17.04 -9.97
CA GLY A 28 1.47 -16.64 -10.26
C GLY A 28 0.97 -15.52 -9.35
N GLU A 29 -0.34 -15.32 -9.33
CA GLU A 29 -1.02 -14.24 -8.59
C GLU A 29 -0.79 -14.27 -7.06
N SER A 30 -0.53 -15.43 -6.48
CA SER A 30 -0.26 -15.56 -5.04
C SER A 30 1.11 -15.02 -4.62
N LEU A 31 2.04 -14.82 -5.57
CA LEU A 31 3.46 -14.51 -5.33
C LEU A 31 4.23 -15.58 -4.52
N LEU A 32 3.61 -16.70 -4.26
CA LEU A 32 4.18 -17.85 -3.56
C LEU A 32 4.57 -18.96 -4.52
N PRO A 33 5.52 -19.84 -4.13
CA PRO A 33 5.87 -21.01 -4.92
C PRO A 33 4.67 -21.87 -5.27
N GLY A 34 4.54 -22.22 -6.55
CA GLY A 34 3.43 -23.02 -7.06
C GLY A 34 3.85 -24.09 -8.06
N THR A 35 2.94 -24.99 -8.36
CA THR A 35 3.17 -26.09 -9.32
C THR A 35 3.27 -25.63 -10.77
N ASN A 36 2.68 -24.46 -11.07
CA ASN A 36 2.63 -23.88 -12.41
C ASN A 36 3.73 -22.81 -12.65
N ASP A 37 4.67 -22.71 -11.73
CA ASP A 37 5.79 -21.77 -11.87
C ASP A 37 6.64 -22.10 -13.11
N VAL A 38 7.20 -21.05 -13.71
CA VAL A 38 8.05 -21.16 -14.88
C VAL A 38 9.50 -20.89 -14.49
N TYR A 39 10.36 -21.85 -14.73
CA TYR A 39 11.81 -21.71 -14.50
C TYR A 39 12.43 -20.70 -15.47
N VAL A 40 13.24 -19.81 -14.92
CA VAL A 40 14.02 -18.79 -15.65
C VAL A 40 15.51 -19.01 -15.35
N SER A 41 16.29 -19.26 -16.40
CA SER A 41 17.72 -19.55 -16.26
C SER A 41 18.51 -18.31 -15.85
N GLN A 42 19.63 -18.53 -15.15
CA GLN A 42 20.56 -17.46 -14.79
C GLN A 42 21.08 -16.69 -16.01
N SER A 43 21.28 -17.37 -17.14
CA SER A 43 21.73 -16.75 -18.40
C SER A 43 20.70 -15.76 -18.95
N GLN A 44 19.40 -16.09 -18.87
CA GLN A 44 18.33 -15.18 -19.27
C GLN A 44 18.23 -13.98 -18.33
N ILE A 45 18.31 -14.20 -17.01
CA ILE A 45 18.32 -13.13 -16.01
C ILE A 45 19.44 -12.12 -16.30
N ARG A 46 20.66 -12.60 -16.53
CA ARG A 46 21.80 -11.74 -16.84
C ARG A 46 21.67 -11.04 -18.20
N ARG A 47 21.23 -11.76 -19.22
CA ARG A 47 21.10 -11.24 -20.58
C ARG A 47 20.14 -10.07 -20.67
N PHE A 48 18.98 -10.19 -20.04
CA PHE A 48 17.90 -9.18 -20.08
C PHE A 48 17.92 -8.21 -18.89
N GLY A 49 18.86 -8.38 -17.94
CA GLY A 49 18.93 -7.56 -16.73
C GLY A 49 17.66 -7.66 -15.87
N LEU A 50 17.10 -8.89 -15.79
CA LEU A 50 15.88 -9.15 -15.02
C LEU A 50 16.14 -8.98 -13.52
N ARG A 51 15.12 -8.51 -12.81
CA ARG A 51 15.14 -8.26 -11.37
C ARG A 51 13.95 -8.92 -10.71
N THR A 52 14.08 -9.34 -9.47
CA THR A 52 12.93 -9.79 -8.68
C THR A 52 11.83 -8.72 -8.70
N GLY A 53 10.58 -9.15 -8.92
CA GLY A 53 9.43 -8.28 -9.08
C GLY A 53 9.09 -7.90 -10.52
N ASP A 54 9.94 -8.21 -11.50
CA ASP A 54 9.59 -8.00 -12.92
C ASP A 54 8.46 -8.92 -13.33
N TYR A 55 7.45 -8.36 -14.02
CA TYR A 55 6.46 -9.17 -14.72
C TYR A 55 6.99 -9.50 -16.09
N VAL A 56 7.32 -10.77 -16.30
CA VAL A 56 7.92 -11.27 -17.54
C VAL A 56 6.90 -12.09 -18.29
N THR A 57 6.70 -11.79 -19.57
CA THR A 57 5.91 -12.60 -20.48
C THR A 57 6.81 -13.22 -21.56
N GLY A 58 6.46 -14.41 -21.99
CA GLY A 58 7.27 -15.08 -22.99
C GLY A 58 6.79 -16.48 -23.36
N GLN A 59 7.51 -17.09 -24.27
CA GLN A 59 7.25 -18.46 -24.70
C GLN A 59 7.89 -19.45 -23.72
N VAL A 60 7.16 -20.50 -23.39
CA VAL A 60 7.61 -21.56 -22.51
C VAL A 60 7.52 -22.93 -23.19
N ARG A 61 8.35 -23.84 -22.74
CA ARG A 61 8.28 -25.25 -23.10
C ARG A 61 7.80 -26.12 -21.94
N ALA A 62 7.16 -27.20 -22.24
CA ALA A 62 6.80 -28.19 -21.25
C ALA A 62 8.03 -28.80 -20.57
N PRO A 63 7.91 -29.23 -19.31
CA PRO A 63 8.97 -29.94 -18.61
C PRO A 63 9.34 -31.24 -19.33
N LYS A 64 10.62 -31.60 -19.36
CA LYS A 64 11.11 -32.90 -19.80
C LYS A 64 10.93 -33.92 -18.68
N ASP A 65 11.13 -35.21 -18.99
CA ASP A 65 10.89 -36.33 -18.04
C ASP A 65 11.56 -36.18 -16.67
N SER A 66 12.69 -35.43 -16.59
CA SER A 66 13.42 -35.15 -15.34
C SER A 66 13.16 -33.75 -14.73
N GLU A 67 12.35 -32.94 -15.37
CA GLU A 67 12.09 -31.56 -14.96
C GLU A 67 10.70 -31.44 -14.29
N LYS A 68 10.58 -30.60 -13.28
CA LYS A 68 9.31 -30.38 -12.57
C LYS A 68 8.52 -29.19 -13.13
N TYR A 69 9.23 -28.18 -13.67
CA TYR A 69 8.64 -26.91 -14.04
C TYR A 69 8.74 -26.66 -15.54
N TYR A 70 7.82 -25.84 -16.08
CA TYR A 70 7.95 -25.27 -17.40
C TYR A 70 9.23 -24.43 -17.48
N GLY A 71 9.87 -24.37 -18.63
CA GLY A 71 11.08 -23.58 -18.84
C GLY A 71 10.82 -22.39 -19.76
N LEU A 72 11.21 -21.19 -19.37
CA LEU A 72 11.14 -20.01 -20.22
C LEU A 72 12.11 -20.16 -21.41
N LEU A 73 11.59 -20.11 -22.63
CA LEU A 73 12.37 -20.20 -23.87
C LEU A 73 12.79 -18.83 -24.38
N ARG A 74 11.83 -17.91 -24.42
CA ARG A 74 12.03 -16.56 -24.97
C ARG A 74 11.30 -15.55 -24.10
N VAL A 75 11.97 -14.43 -23.83
CA VAL A 75 11.37 -13.26 -23.18
C VAL A 75 10.77 -12.38 -24.28
N ASP A 76 9.48 -12.16 -24.25
CA ASP A 76 8.77 -11.30 -25.21
C ASP A 76 8.60 -9.88 -24.67
N ASN A 77 8.37 -9.74 -23.35
CA ASN A 77 8.05 -8.47 -22.72
C ASN A 77 8.44 -8.47 -21.24
N ILE A 78 8.84 -7.31 -20.71
CA ILE A 78 9.16 -7.08 -19.30
C ILE A 78 8.39 -5.85 -18.83
N ASN A 79 7.48 -6.00 -17.84
CA ASN A 79 6.63 -4.92 -17.30
C ASN A 79 5.84 -4.15 -18.37
N GLY A 80 5.46 -4.79 -19.46
CA GLY A 80 4.68 -4.18 -20.53
C GLY A 80 5.51 -3.47 -21.59
N VAL A 81 6.85 -3.54 -21.56
CA VAL A 81 7.74 -2.92 -22.55
C VAL A 81 8.72 -3.94 -23.15
N ASP A 82 9.35 -3.56 -24.26
CA ASP A 82 10.39 -4.35 -24.91
C ASP A 82 11.53 -4.65 -23.95
N PRO A 83 12.15 -5.88 -23.98
CA PRO A 83 13.22 -6.25 -23.10
C PRO A 83 14.46 -5.32 -23.14
N ASP A 84 14.79 -4.76 -24.29
CA ASP A 84 15.94 -3.83 -24.42
C ASP A 84 15.64 -2.49 -23.74
N VAL A 85 14.40 -2.00 -23.84
CA VAL A 85 13.93 -0.81 -23.11
C VAL A 85 13.93 -1.06 -21.61
N ALA A 86 13.39 -2.20 -21.18
CA ALA A 86 13.35 -2.58 -19.77
C ALA A 86 14.74 -2.68 -19.13
N ARG A 87 15.74 -3.15 -19.91
CA ARG A 87 17.11 -3.28 -19.45
C ARG A 87 17.78 -1.94 -19.13
N ALA A 88 17.41 -0.88 -19.84
CA ALA A 88 17.99 0.46 -19.68
C ALA A 88 17.43 1.24 -18.48
N ARG A 89 16.39 0.75 -17.80
CA ARG A 89 15.75 1.43 -16.68
C ARG A 89 16.70 1.62 -15.48
N PRO A 90 16.60 2.73 -14.74
CA PRO A 90 17.39 2.94 -13.54
C PRO A 90 17.08 1.90 -12.45
N TYR A 91 17.94 1.79 -11.45
CA TYR A 91 17.63 1.09 -10.22
C TYR A 91 16.81 1.99 -9.30
N PHE A 92 15.84 1.43 -8.61
CA PHE A 92 14.98 2.17 -7.66
C PHE A 92 15.78 2.94 -6.62
N GLU A 93 16.85 2.36 -6.12
CA GLU A 93 17.74 2.93 -5.12
C GLU A 93 18.50 4.18 -5.64
N ASN A 94 18.63 4.33 -6.95
CA ASN A 94 19.29 5.47 -7.59
C ASN A 94 18.33 6.63 -7.92
N LEU A 95 17.02 6.43 -7.75
CA LEU A 95 16.03 7.48 -7.99
C LEU A 95 16.07 8.54 -6.88
N THR A 96 16.00 9.81 -7.28
CA THR A 96 16.06 10.96 -6.37
C THR A 96 14.73 11.16 -5.64
N ALA A 97 14.72 10.98 -4.33
CA ALA A 97 13.53 11.15 -3.51
C ALA A 97 13.23 12.64 -3.27
N ILE A 98 12.00 13.05 -3.59
CA ILE A 98 11.47 14.37 -3.30
C ILE A 98 10.22 14.30 -2.41
N PHE A 99 9.80 15.41 -1.83
CA PHE A 99 8.56 15.48 -1.08
C PHE A 99 7.36 15.22 -1.99
N PRO A 100 6.30 14.54 -1.47
CA PRO A 100 5.01 14.49 -2.15
C PRO A 100 4.51 15.91 -2.47
N ASN A 101 4.26 16.19 -3.74
CA ASN A 101 3.84 17.51 -4.25
C ASN A 101 2.65 17.43 -5.21
N GLN A 102 2.07 16.26 -5.36
CA GLN A 102 0.86 16.02 -6.14
C GLN A 102 -0.14 15.26 -5.30
N LEU A 103 -1.31 15.88 -5.08
CA LEU A 103 -2.39 15.25 -4.33
C LEU A 103 -2.92 14.01 -5.08
N VAL A 104 -3.14 12.94 -4.34
CA VAL A 104 -3.99 11.83 -4.76
C VAL A 104 -5.40 12.14 -4.27
N ASP A 105 -6.18 12.77 -5.14
CA ASP A 105 -7.56 13.17 -4.84
C ASP A 105 -8.44 11.92 -4.69
N LEU A 106 -9.05 11.76 -3.52
CA LEU A 106 -9.94 10.63 -3.18
C LEU A 106 -11.41 11.00 -3.27
N GLU A 107 -11.74 12.25 -3.60
CA GLU A 107 -13.11 12.69 -3.73
C GLU A 107 -13.80 12.02 -4.92
N THR A 108 -14.97 11.46 -4.67
CA THR A 108 -15.80 10.80 -5.71
C THR A 108 -17.26 11.23 -5.51
N PRO A 109 -18.12 11.07 -6.53
CA PRO A 109 -19.57 11.34 -6.39
C PRO A 109 -20.31 10.39 -5.44
N SER A 110 -19.60 9.58 -4.67
CA SER A 110 -20.17 8.64 -3.71
C SER A 110 -20.76 9.35 -2.49
N PRO A 111 -21.81 8.82 -1.87
CA PRO A 111 -22.30 9.30 -0.58
C PRO A 111 -21.34 9.03 0.58
N ASP A 112 -20.31 8.20 0.37
CA ASP A 112 -19.25 7.98 1.35
C ASP A 112 -18.36 9.22 1.47
N LEU A 113 -18.27 9.77 2.67
CA LEU A 113 -17.51 10.97 2.97
C LEU A 113 -16.03 10.71 3.26
N SER A 114 -15.57 9.45 3.25
CA SER A 114 -14.22 9.07 3.66
C SER A 114 -13.14 9.75 2.79
N GLY A 115 -13.25 9.66 1.48
CA GLY A 115 -12.30 10.29 0.56
C GLY A 115 -12.28 11.81 0.70
N ARG A 116 -13.46 12.43 0.82
CA ARG A 116 -13.59 13.88 1.04
C ARG A 116 -12.93 14.33 2.33
N LEU A 117 -13.20 13.62 3.42
CA LEU A 117 -12.63 13.96 4.72
C LEU A 117 -11.11 13.77 4.74
N ILE A 118 -10.58 12.67 4.17
CA ILE A 118 -9.13 12.43 4.07
C ILE A 118 -8.44 13.57 3.32
N ASN A 119 -8.96 14.00 2.18
CA ASN A 119 -8.41 15.11 1.41
C ASN A 119 -8.27 16.40 2.23
N LEU A 120 -9.21 16.64 3.16
CA LEU A 120 -9.21 17.86 3.97
C LEU A 120 -8.30 17.79 5.21
N ILE A 121 -8.21 16.60 5.84
CA ILE A 121 -7.54 16.51 7.16
C ILE A 121 -6.20 15.79 7.13
N SER A 122 -6.02 14.88 6.21
CA SER A 122 -4.79 14.09 6.10
C SER A 122 -4.56 13.70 4.64
N PRO A 123 -4.36 14.70 3.75
CA PRO A 123 -4.24 14.48 2.32
C PRO A 123 -3.09 13.53 2.00
N ILE A 124 -3.30 12.69 1.00
CA ILE A 124 -2.32 11.74 0.50
C ILE A 124 -1.70 12.30 -0.77
N GLY A 125 -0.40 12.46 -0.81
CA GLY A 125 0.34 12.81 -2.01
C GLY A 125 1.00 11.61 -2.67
N ARG A 126 1.33 11.71 -3.96
CA ARG A 126 2.14 10.71 -4.65
C ARG A 126 3.50 10.59 -3.97
N GLY A 127 3.86 9.37 -3.57
CA GLY A 127 5.06 9.13 -2.77
C GLY A 127 4.85 9.23 -1.25
N GLN A 128 3.60 9.36 -0.78
CA GLN A 128 3.28 9.48 0.64
C GLN A 128 3.63 8.21 1.41
N ARG A 129 4.11 8.40 2.62
CA ARG A 129 4.40 7.35 3.60
C ARG A 129 3.45 7.50 4.77
N GLY A 130 2.25 6.91 4.63
CA GLY A 130 1.12 7.13 5.54
C GLY A 130 0.85 5.96 6.48
N LEU A 131 0.50 6.29 7.73
CA LEU A 131 0.00 5.34 8.71
C LEU A 131 -1.50 5.58 8.98
N ILE A 132 -2.30 4.53 8.86
CA ILE A 132 -3.65 4.47 9.40
C ILE A 132 -3.57 3.81 10.76
N VAL A 133 -3.62 4.61 11.80
CA VAL A 133 -3.54 4.15 13.20
C VAL A 133 -4.94 3.74 13.65
N SER A 134 -5.14 2.45 13.87
CA SER A 134 -6.46 1.88 14.10
C SER A 134 -6.54 1.05 15.37
N PRO A 135 -7.36 1.44 16.33
CA PRO A 135 -7.79 0.50 17.37
C PRO A 135 -8.69 -0.59 16.76
N PRO A 136 -8.85 -1.75 17.43
CA PRO A 136 -9.74 -2.80 16.97
C PRO A 136 -11.17 -2.31 16.78
N LYS A 137 -11.82 -2.78 15.69
CA LYS A 137 -13.23 -2.48 15.34
C LYS A 137 -13.55 -1.00 15.08
N ALA A 138 -12.57 -0.22 14.63
CA ALA A 138 -12.74 1.21 14.30
C ALA A 138 -13.06 1.49 12.82
N GLY A 139 -13.29 0.48 11.99
CA GLY A 139 -13.63 0.66 10.57
C GLY A 139 -12.44 0.69 9.62
N LYS A 140 -11.29 0.12 10.01
CA LYS A 140 -10.06 0.04 9.22
C LYS A 140 -10.28 -0.43 7.77
N THR A 141 -10.92 -1.59 7.61
CA THR A 141 -11.14 -2.23 6.30
C THR A 141 -12.07 -1.38 5.41
N PHE A 142 -13.08 -0.74 6.00
CA PHE A 142 -13.96 0.18 5.29
C PHE A 142 -13.18 1.37 4.73
N LEU A 143 -12.29 1.96 5.54
CA LEU A 143 -11.47 3.09 5.13
C LEU A 143 -10.49 2.72 4.01
N LEU A 144 -9.85 1.55 4.09
CA LEU A 144 -8.96 1.06 3.02
C LEU A 144 -9.69 0.89 1.69
N LYS A 145 -10.93 0.36 1.73
CA LYS A 145 -11.77 0.24 0.53
C LYS A 145 -12.16 1.59 -0.05
N ALA A 146 -12.46 2.57 0.80
CA ALA A 146 -12.77 3.93 0.37
C ALA A 146 -11.56 4.59 -0.32
N ILE A 147 -10.35 4.44 0.23
CA ILE A 147 -9.11 4.91 -0.40
C ILE A 147 -8.89 4.21 -1.74
N ALA A 148 -9.02 2.88 -1.78
CA ALA A 148 -8.87 2.10 -3.01
C ALA A 148 -9.86 2.53 -4.09
N ALA A 149 -11.12 2.76 -3.71
CA ALA A 149 -12.17 3.22 -4.62
C ALA A 149 -11.87 4.61 -5.19
N GLY A 150 -11.43 5.55 -4.35
CA GLY A 150 -11.03 6.90 -4.77
C GLY A 150 -9.86 6.87 -5.76
N VAL A 151 -8.81 6.11 -5.46
CA VAL A 151 -7.66 5.94 -6.36
C VAL A 151 -8.10 5.33 -7.69
N ALA A 152 -8.86 4.23 -7.66
CA ALA A 152 -9.29 3.54 -8.88
C ALA A 152 -10.26 4.36 -9.75
N ALA A 153 -11.07 5.23 -9.12
CA ALA A 153 -12.01 6.07 -9.84
C ALA A 153 -11.34 7.27 -10.54
N ASN A 154 -10.40 7.91 -9.85
CA ASN A 154 -9.81 9.17 -10.29
C ASN A 154 -8.50 8.98 -11.07
N TYR A 155 -7.80 7.85 -10.88
CA TYR A 155 -6.47 7.62 -11.44
C TYR A 155 -6.34 6.21 -12.05
N PRO A 156 -6.88 5.97 -13.25
CA PRO A 156 -6.77 4.65 -13.91
C PRO A 156 -5.33 4.26 -14.25
N ASP A 157 -4.41 5.23 -14.30
CA ASP A 157 -3.00 5.02 -14.62
C ASP A 157 -2.15 4.66 -13.39
N ILE A 158 -2.65 4.90 -12.18
CA ILE A 158 -1.97 4.49 -10.96
C ILE A 158 -2.12 2.98 -10.77
N HIS A 159 -1.00 2.30 -10.58
CA HIS A 159 -1.03 0.90 -10.20
C HIS A 159 -1.39 0.75 -8.72
N LEU A 160 -2.63 0.36 -8.47
CA LEU A 160 -3.13 0.11 -7.12
C LEU A 160 -2.86 -1.34 -6.70
N MET A 161 -2.15 -1.51 -5.60
CA MET A 161 -1.88 -2.80 -4.98
C MET A 161 -2.41 -2.82 -3.54
N VAL A 162 -3.06 -3.90 -3.14
CA VAL A 162 -3.46 -4.15 -1.76
C VAL A 162 -2.72 -5.38 -1.26
N ALA A 163 -1.90 -5.22 -0.23
CA ALA A 163 -1.15 -6.28 0.42
C ALA A 163 -1.77 -6.60 1.79
N LEU A 164 -2.39 -7.77 1.88
CA LEU A 164 -3.06 -8.26 3.09
C LEU A 164 -2.17 -9.30 3.77
N ILE A 165 -1.59 -8.96 4.90
CA ILE A 165 -0.62 -9.81 5.61
C ILE A 165 -1.21 -10.29 6.94
N GLY A 166 -1.46 -11.61 7.03
CA GLY A 166 -2.02 -12.24 8.21
C GLY A 166 -3.49 -11.87 8.46
N GLU A 167 -4.23 -11.42 7.45
CA GLU A 167 -5.66 -11.15 7.56
C GLU A 167 -6.50 -12.43 7.37
N ARG A 168 -7.80 -12.34 7.63
CA ARG A 168 -8.70 -13.48 7.55
C ARG A 168 -9.03 -13.84 6.10
N PRO A 169 -9.20 -15.14 5.75
CA PRO A 169 -9.55 -15.55 4.39
C PRO A 169 -10.81 -14.86 3.81
N GLU A 170 -11.83 -14.67 4.65
CA GLU A 170 -13.06 -13.95 4.26
C GLU A 170 -12.81 -12.48 3.95
N GLU A 171 -11.91 -11.80 4.69
CA GLU A 171 -11.53 -10.40 4.44
C GLU A 171 -10.72 -10.26 3.14
N VAL A 172 -9.85 -11.25 2.86
CA VAL A 172 -9.12 -11.33 1.58
C VAL A 172 -10.08 -11.48 0.40
N THR A 173 -11.06 -12.39 0.52
CA THR A 173 -12.06 -12.61 -0.52
C THR A 173 -12.90 -11.36 -0.76
N ASP A 174 -13.32 -10.69 0.30
CA ASP A 174 -14.11 -9.46 0.23
C ASP A 174 -13.31 -8.33 -0.42
N MET A 175 -12.03 -8.17 -0.09
CA MET A 175 -11.15 -7.18 -0.70
C MET A 175 -10.94 -7.45 -2.20
N LYS A 176 -10.66 -8.70 -2.59
CA LYS A 176 -10.53 -9.11 -4.00
C LYS A 176 -11.78 -8.83 -4.84
N ARG A 177 -12.96 -8.93 -4.24
CA ARG A 177 -14.24 -8.66 -4.93
C ARG A 177 -14.59 -7.18 -5.02
N SER A 178 -14.14 -6.37 -4.08
CA SER A 178 -14.54 -4.96 -3.95
C SER A 178 -13.51 -3.98 -4.51
N VAL A 179 -12.23 -4.35 -4.62
CA VAL A 179 -11.17 -3.44 -5.05
C VAL A 179 -10.80 -3.71 -6.51
N ARG A 180 -10.71 -2.65 -7.31
CA ARG A 180 -10.16 -2.68 -8.66
C ARG A 180 -8.66 -2.42 -8.59
N GLY A 181 -7.88 -3.45 -8.34
CA GLY A 181 -6.43 -3.39 -8.19
C GLY A 181 -5.84 -4.78 -8.01
N GLU A 182 -4.52 -4.85 -7.93
CA GLU A 182 -3.80 -6.08 -7.62
C GLU A 182 -3.93 -6.38 -6.12
N VAL A 183 -4.53 -7.52 -5.75
CA VAL A 183 -4.66 -7.92 -4.34
C VAL A 183 -3.80 -9.14 -4.09
N VAL A 184 -2.74 -8.96 -3.33
CA VAL A 184 -1.84 -10.01 -2.85
C VAL A 184 -2.10 -10.26 -1.38
N ALA A 185 -2.06 -11.50 -0.95
CA ALA A 185 -2.41 -11.83 0.42
C ALA A 185 -1.68 -13.07 0.91
N SER A 186 -1.44 -13.08 2.22
CA SER A 186 -1.12 -14.27 3.00
C SER A 186 -2.00 -14.24 4.24
N THR A 187 -2.82 -15.29 4.42
CA THR A 187 -3.81 -15.36 5.49
C THR A 187 -3.22 -15.86 6.80
N PHE A 188 -3.88 -15.58 7.93
CA PHE A 188 -3.34 -15.86 9.27
C PHE A 188 -3.05 -17.33 9.53
N ASP A 189 -3.65 -18.26 8.77
CA ASP A 189 -3.47 -19.71 8.84
C ASP A 189 -2.31 -20.23 7.98
N GLU A 190 -1.67 -19.37 7.19
CA GLU A 190 -0.46 -19.68 6.41
C GLU A 190 0.81 -19.51 7.27
N PRO A 191 1.93 -20.16 6.87
CA PRO A 191 3.22 -20.01 7.55
C PRO A 191 3.71 -18.55 7.59
N VAL A 192 4.42 -18.17 8.64
CA VAL A 192 4.94 -16.80 8.80
C VAL A 192 5.95 -16.40 7.71
N GLU A 193 6.63 -17.38 7.15
CA GLU A 193 7.57 -17.21 6.01
C GLU A 193 6.83 -16.74 4.77
N ASP A 194 5.59 -17.20 4.55
CA ASP A 194 4.76 -16.77 3.44
C ASP A 194 4.31 -15.32 3.61
N HIS A 195 4.04 -14.87 4.85
CA HIS A 195 3.73 -13.47 5.14
C HIS A 195 4.86 -12.55 4.74
N THR A 196 6.11 -12.89 5.10
CA THR A 196 7.29 -12.10 4.77
C THR A 196 7.57 -12.12 3.27
N ARG A 197 7.48 -13.29 2.63
CA ARG A 197 7.73 -13.47 1.20
C ARG A 197 6.73 -12.70 0.34
N VAL A 198 5.43 -12.78 0.62
CA VAL A 198 4.41 -12.03 -0.12
C VAL A 198 4.65 -10.53 -0.02
N ALA A 199 4.99 -10.03 1.17
CA ALA A 199 5.30 -8.62 1.36
C ALA A 199 6.56 -8.19 0.59
N GLU A 200 7.63 -8.97 0.62
CA GLU A 200 8.87 -8.69 -0.12
C GLU A 200 8.61 -8.67 -1.63
N MET A 201 7.90 -9.67 -2.14
CA MET A 201 7.58 -9.75 -3.57
C MET A 201 6.68 -8.58 -4.01
N ALA A 202 5.70 -8.18 -3.19
CA ALA A 202 4.85 -7.02 -3.45
C ALA A 202 5.67 -5.73 -3.53
N LEU A 203 6.61 -5.52 -2.61
CA LEU A 203 7.49 -4.37 -2.62
C LEU A 203 8.41 -4.36 -3.85
N GLU A 204 9.04 -5.48 -4.16
CA GLU A 204 9.92 -5.58 -5.34
C GLU A 204 9.13 -5.36 -6.64
N ARG A 205 7.90 -5.90 -6.74
CA ARG A 205 6.99 -5.63 -7.84
C ARG A 205 6.71 -4.13 -8.00
N ALA A 206 6.38 -3.45 -6.91
CA ALA A 206 6.13 -2.01 -6.91
C ALA A 206 7.35 -1.20 -7.35
N LYS A 207 8.55 -1.54 -6.85
CA LYS A 207 9.80 -0.89 -7.26
C LYS A 207 10.05 -1.02 -8.77
N ARG A 208 9.82 -2.21 -9.36
CA ARG A 208 9.99 -2.43 -10.81
C ARG A 208 9.07 -1.54 -11.65
N LEU A 209 7.85 -1.30 -11.18
CA LEU A 209 6.91 -0.40 -11.82
C LEU A 209 7.37 1.07 -11.74
N VAL A 210 7.84 1.51 -10.57
CA VAL A 210 8.36 2.87 -10.37
C VAL A 210 9.62 3.12 -11.21
N GLU A 211 10.52 2.14 -11.35
CA GLU A 211 11.67 2.20 -12.25
C GLU A 211 11.27 2.46 -13.72
N GLY A 212 10.08 2.01 -14.10
CA GLY A 212 9.44 2.28 -15.40
C GLY A 212 8.67 3.62 -15.46
N GLY A 213 8.80 4.48 -14.44
CA GLY A 213 8.13 5.78 -14.39
C GLY A 213 6.64 5.73 -14.01
N LYS A 214 6.15 4.59 -13.48
CA LYS A 214 4.74 4.48 -13.05
C LYS A 214 4.54 4.96 -11.62
N ASP A 215 3.35 5.48 -11.36
CA ASP A 215 2.88 5.76 -10.01
C ASP A 215 2.24 4.50 -9.42
N VAL A 216 2.66 4.13 -8.21
CA VAL A 216 2.18 2.95 -7.50
C VAL A 216 1.65 3.35 -6.13
N VAL A 217 0.49 2.82 -5.76
CA VAL A 217 -0.08 2.93 -4.42
C VAL A 217 -0.18 1.54 -3.82
N ILE A 218 0.47 1.31 -2.68
CA ILE A 218 0.32 0.10 -1.89
C ILE A 218 -0.51 0.43 -0.65
N LEU A 219 -1.63 -0.27 -0.48
CA LEU A 219 -2.39 -0.33 0.76
C LEU A 219 -1.95 -1.59 1.51
N LEU A 220 -1.21 -1.43 2.62
CA LEU A 220 -0.69 -2.54 3.41
C LEU A 220 -1.55 -2.76 4.66
N ASP A 221 -2.17 -3.90 4.78
CA ASP A 221 -2.93 -4.32 5.96
C ASP A 221 -2.39 -5.64 6.51
N SER A 222 -1.60 -5.62 7.56
CA SER A 222 -1.11 -4.51 8.36
C SER A 222 0.40 -4.55 8.57
N ILE A 223 1.01 -3.39 8.79
CA ILE A 223 2.44 -3.29 9.14
C ILE A 223 2.72 -3.97 10.49
N THR A 224 1.75 -3.95 11.41
CA THR A 224 1.86 -4.61 12.72
C THR A 224 2.01 -6.12 12.56
N ARG A 225 1.16 -6.74 11.75
CA ARG A 225 1.23 -8.20 11.50
C ARG A 225 2.47 -8.59 10.71
N LEU A 226 2.85 -7.78 9.73
CA LEU A 226 4.09 -7.98 8.98
C LEU A 226 5.31 -7.95 9.92
N THR A 227 5.36 -6.99 10.83
CA THR A 227 6.47 -6.89 11.79
C THR A 227 6.49 -8.06 12.77
N ARG A 228 5.33 -8.51 13.21
CA ARG A 228 5.21 -9.73 14.04
C ARG A 228 5.69 -10.98 13.28
N ALA A 229 5.37 -11.09 11.99
CA ALA A 229 5.82 -12.20 11.16
C ALA A 229 7.34 -12.23 11.03
N TYR A 230 7.99 -11.09 10.80
CA TYR A 230 9.44 -11.01 10.81
C TYR A 230 10.05 -11.35 12.17
N ASN A 231 9.40 -10.95 13.26
CA ASN A 231 9.87 -11.29 14.61
C ASN A 231 9.86 -12.80 14.90
N LEU A 232 8.99 -13.54 14.22
CA LEU A 232 8.91 -15.01 14.33
C LEU A 232 9.80 -15.72 13.29
N ALA A 233 9.90 -15.19 12.07
CA ALA A 233 10.61 -15.83 10.96
C ALA A 233 12.13 -15.63 11.01
N MET A 234 12.61 -14.52 11.61
CA MET A 234 14.04 -14.21 11.65
C MET A 234 14.74 -14.91 12.82
N PRO A 235 16.00 -15.33 12.64
CA PRO A 235 16.82 -15.83 13.75
C PRO A 235 16.97 -14.76 14.85
N PRO A 236 16.86 -15.13 16.13
CA PRO A 236 16.94 -14.18 17.24
C PRO A 236 18.33 -13.54 17.34
N SER A 237 18.40 -12.21 17.49
CA SER A 237 19.67 -11.49 17.66
C SER A 237 20.27 -11.61 19.07
N GLY A 238 19.53 -12.18 20.02
CA GLY A 238 19.88 -12.21 21.44
C GLY A 238 19.55 -10.92 22.20
N ARG A 239 18.97 -9.93 21.52
CA ARG A 239 18.48 -8.68 22.15
C ARG A 239 16.97 -8.62 22.05
N THR A 240 16.32 -8.14 23.09
CA THR A 240 14.86 -8.05 23.13
C THR A 240 14.43 -6.70 23.66
N LEU A 241 13.60 -5.99 22.90
CA LEU A 241 12.90 -4.79 23.32
C LEU A 241 11.68 -5.16 24.18
N THR A 242 11.05 -4.17 24.78
CA THR A 242 9.79 -4.32 25.50
C THR A 242 8.76 -5.06 24.65
N GLY A 243 8.00 -5.95 25.26
CA GLY A 243 6.96 -6.73 24.56
C GLY A 243 7.48 -7.92 23.73
N GLY A 244 8.77 -8.29 23.84
CA GLY A 244 9.32 -9.45 23.13
C GLY A 244 9.72 -9.19 21.69
N MET A 245 9.88 -7.92 21.28
CA MET A 245 10.31 -7.54 19.95
C MET A 245 11.83 -7.61 19.81
N ASP A 246 12.31 -8.33 18.80
CA ASP A 246 13.73 -8.30 18.41
C ASP A 246 13.98 -7.05 17.55
N PRO A 247 15.00 -6.20 17.91
CA PRO A 247 15.32 -5.00 17.13
C PRO A 247 15.59 -5.29 15.64
N VAL A 248 16.19 -6.44 15.32
CA VAL A 248 16.54 -6.81 13.93
C VAL A 248 15.28 -7.05 13.11
N ALA A 249 14.22 -7.58 13.72
CA ALA A 249 12.95 -7.83 13.04
C ALA A 249 12.21 -6.55 12.58
N LEU A 250 12.60 -5.38 13.10
CA LEU A 250 12.04 -4.10 12.68
C LEU A 250 12.59 -3.59 11.34
N TYR A 251 13.79 -4.03 10.92
CA TYR A 251 14.44 -3.49 9.72
C TYR A 251 13.68 -3.80 8.41
N PRO A 252 13.28 -5.05 8.11
CA PRO A 252 12.60 -5.33 6.87
C PRO A 252 11.25 -4.58 6.72
N PRO A 253 10.34 -4.53 7.72
CA PRO A 253 9.14 -3.73 7.62
C PRO A 253 9.42 -2.22 7.52
N LYS A 254 10.46 -1.70 8.20
CA LYS A 254 10.90 -0.31 8.03
C LYS A 254 11.41 -0.04 6.63
N ARG A 255 12.14 -0.97 6.03
CA ARG A 255 12.60 -0.88 4.63
C ARG A 255 11.41 -0.88 3.68
N PHE A 256 10.40 -1.72 3.92
CA PHE A 256 9.16 -1.73 3.15
C PHE A 256 8.48 -0.37 3.21
N PHE A 257 8.16 0.10 4.39
CA PHE A 257 7.46 1.37 4.60
C PHE A 257 8.29 2.57 4.15
N GLY A 258 9.59 2.54 4.42
CA GLY A 258 10.56 3.58 4.06
C GLY A 258 10.86 3.66 2.56
N ALA A 259 10.48 2.67 1.76
CA ALA A 259 10.62 2.71 0.31
C ALA A 259 9.71 3.77 -0.33
N ALA A 260 8.60 4.14 0.32
CA ALA A 260 7.67 5.14 -0.18
C ALA A 260 8.39 6.48 -0.44
N ARG A 261 8.31 6.95 -1.68
CA ARG A 261 8.90 8.22 -2.16
C ARG A 261 8.27 8.70 -3.44
N ASN A 262 8.25 10.00 -3.64
CA ASN A 262 8.06 10.60 -4.95
C ASN A 262 9.45 10.75 -5.61
N CYS A 263 9.56 10.51 -6.91
CA CYS A 263 10.84 10.50 -7.62
C CYS A 263 10.93 11.68 -8.59
N GLU A 264 12.06 12.38 -8.57
CA GLU A 264 12.30 13.54 -9.45
C GLU A 264 12.33 13.12 -10.93
N GLU A 265 12.84 11.92 -11.20
CA GLU A 265 12.96 11.34 -12.55
C GLU A 265 11.60 10.87 -13.11
N GLY A 266 10.57 10.86 -12.29
CA GLY A 266 9.23 10.39 -12.61
C GLY A 266 8.87 9.09 -11.91
N GLY A 267 7.56 8.87 -11.75
CA GLY A 267 7.02 7.78 -10.98
C GLY A 267 7.04 8.04 -9.46
N SER A 268 6.24 7.31 -8.74
CA SER A 268 6.16 7.40 -7.29
C SER A 268 5.76 6.08 -6.66
N LEU A 269 6.22 5.84 -5.43
CA LEU A 269 5.74 4.77 -4.58
C LEU A 269 5.06 5.37 -3.35
N THR A 270 3.75 5.25 -3.27
CA THR A 270 2.94 5.62 -2.11
C THR A 270 2.66 4.37 -1.29
N VAL A 271 2.91 4.40 0.01
CA VAL A 271 2.57 3.30 0.92
C VAL A 271 1.69 3.83 2.05
N ILE A 272 0.47 3.32 2.11
CA ILE A 272 -0.47 3.58 3.19
C ILE A 272 -0.63 2.28 3.97
N ALA A 273 -0.06 2.24 5.17
CA ALA A 273 -0.04 1.05 6.00
C ALA A 273 -0.93 1.20 7.23
N THR A 274 -1.71 0.18 7.53
CA THR A 274 -2.46 0.14 8.79
C THR A 274 -1.56 -0.29 9.92
N CYS A 275 -1.69 0.37 11.05
CA CYS A 275 -0.98 0.07 12.29
C CYS A 275 -1.99 -0.13 13.43
N LEU A 276 -1.92 -1.28 14.10
CA LEU A 276 -2.84 -1.63 15.16
C LEU A 276 -2.38 -1.03 16.50
N VAL A 277 -3.30 -0.40 17.21
CA VAL A 277 -3.09 0.17 18.55
C VAL A 277 -4.21 -0.28 19.48
N ASP A 278 -4.04 -0.07 20.78
CA ASP A 278 -5.02 -0.44 21.81
C ASP A 278 -5.45 -1.92 21.79
N THR A 279 -4.54 -2.79 21.37
CA THR A 279 -4.75 -4.24 21.30
C THR A 279 -4.51 -4.95 22.63
N GLY A 280 -3.98 -4.25 23.62
CA GLY A 280 -3.47 -4.81 24.87
C GLY A 280 -2.10 -5.48 24.75
N SER A 281 -1.48 -5.45 23.57
CA SER A 281 -0.15 -6.02 23.31
C SER A 281 0.94 -4.96 23.41
N ARG A 282 1.87 -5.14 24.35
CA ARG A 282 3.07 -4.27 24.47
C ARG A 282 3.96 -4.32 23.21
N MET A 283 3.95 -5.43 22.49
CA MET A 283 4.66 -5.54 21.20
C MET A 283 4.09 -4.57 20.18
N ASP A 284 2.76 -4.45 20.08
CA ASP A 284 2.11 -3.54 19.13
C ASP A 284 2.37 -2.08 19.47
N GLU A 285 2.47 -1.74 20.75
CA GLU A 285 2.85 -0.40 21.21
C GLU A 285 4.28 -0.05 20.73
N VAL A 286 5.23 -0.97 20.88
CA VAL A 286 6.60 -0.79 20.38
C VAL A 286 6.61 -0.63 18.86
N ILE A 287 5.88 -1.49 18.12
CA ILE A 287 5.77 -1.40 16.68
C ILE A 287 5.22 -0.03 16.27
N PHE A 288 4.13 0.41 16.88
CA PHE A 288 3.54 1.72 16.57
C PHE A 288 4.54 2.86 16.77
N GLU A 289 5.21 2.93 17.92
CA GLU A 289 6.18 4.00 18.19
C GLU A 289 7.36 3.98 17.20
N GLU A 290 7.80 2.81 16.75
CA GLU A 290 8.88 2.67 15.77
C GLU A 290 8.50 3.15 14.36
N PHE A 291 7.22 3.00 13.96
CA PHE A 291 6.73 3.44 12.66
C PHE A 291 6.21 4.87 12.63
N LYS A 292 5.68 5.39 13.74
CA LYS A 292 5.21 6.77 13.89
C LYS A 292 6.27 7.78 13.47
N GLY A 293 7.54 7.56 13.85
CA GLY A 293 8.65 8.44 13.47
C GLY A 293 9.09 8.30 12.01
N THR A 294 8.71 7.22 11.32
CA THR A 294 9.09 6.93 9.92
C THR A 294 8.11 7.53 8.92
N GLY A 295 6.84 7.63 9.28
CA GLY A 295 5.78 8.17 8.43
C GLY A 295 5.84 9.70 8.28
N ASN A 296 5.23 10.19 7.20
CA ASN A 296 5.02 11.63 6.95
C ASN A 296 3.53 11.99 6.80
N GLN A 297 2.64 11.04 7.10
CA GLN A 297 1.19 11.22 7.16
C GLN A 297 0.64 10.26 8.21
N GLU A 298 -0.29 10.73 9.02
CA GLU A 298 -0.96 9.93 10.04
C GLU A 298 -2.46 10.19 9.99
N LEU A 299 -3.22 9.10 9.89
CA LEU A 299 -4.68 9.09 9.91
C LEU A 299 -5.12 8.22 11.10
N ARG A 300 -5.69 8.82 12.14
CA ARG A 300 -6.12 8.10 13.35
C ARG A 300 -7.60 7.80 13.32
N LEU A 301 -7.96 6.56 13.64
CA LEU A 301 -9.33 6.16 13.87
C LEU A 301 -9.69 6.25 15.36
N ASP A 302 -10.90 6.70 15.65
CA ASP A 302 -11.46 6.78 17.00
C ASP A 302 -12.53 5.70 17.19
N ARG A 303 -12.26 4.76 18.09
CA ARG A 303 -13.18 3.67 18.43
C ARG A 303 -14.52 4.18 18.98
N ARG A 304 -14.53 5.30 19.71
CA ARG A 304 -15.77 5.89 20.27
C ARG A 304 -16.74 6.36 19.17
N LEU A 305 -16.23 6.91 18.06
CA LEU A 305 -17.03 7.23 16.88
C LEU A 305 -17.64 5.96 16.27
N ALA A 306 -16.82 4.91 16.10
CA ALA A 306 -17.27 3.64 15.53
C ALA A 306 -18.35 2.96 16.41
N GLU A 307 -18.19 2.99 17.74
CA GLU A 307 -19.19 2.47 18.70
C GLU A 307 -20.54 3.21 18.57
N ARG A 308 -20.50 4.49 18.25
CA ARG A 308 -21.70 5.33 17.96
C ARG A 308 -22.18 5.20 16.51
N ARG A 309 -21.56 4.34 15.69
CA ARG A 309 -21.88 4.15 14.28
C ARG A 309 -21.67 5.41 13.40
N VAL A 310 -20.75 6.26 13.80
CA VAL A 310 -20.32 7.42 13.01
C VAL A 310 -19.13 7.02 12.16
N PHE A 311 -19.29 7.07 10.85
CA PHE A 311 -18.27 6.72 9.88
C PHE A 311 -18.11 7.80 8.80
N PRO A 312 -16.87 8.05 8.31
CA PRO A 312 -15.61 7.46 8.75
C PRO A 312 -15.25 7.86 10.18
N ALA A 313 -14.82 6.89 10.99
CA ALA A 313 -14.52 7.09 12.41
C ALA A 313 -13.14 7.72 12.61
N ILE A 314 -12.86 8.85 11.98
CA ILE A 314 -11.57 9.51 11.95
C ILE A 314 -11.48 10.57 13.05
N ASP A 315 -10.40 10.55 13.83
CA ASP A 315 -10.03 11.62 14.74
C ASP A 315 -9.36 12.76 13.95
N ILE A 316 -10.09 13.83 13.74
CA ILE A 316 -9.66 14.99 12.94
C ILE A 316 -8.47 15.69 13.58
N ASN A 317 -8.45 15.82 14.90
CA ASN A 317 -7.39 16.56 15.60
C ASN A 317 -6.07 15.79 15.65
N ALA A 318 -6.14 14.46 15.68
CA ALA A 318 -4.97 13.59 15.75
C ALA A 318 -4.45 13.18 14.36
N SER A 319 -5.13 13.58 13.27
CA SER A 319 -4.77 13.22 11.90
C SER A 319 -4.12 14.41 11.18
N SER A 320 -3.04 14.15 10.43
CA SER A 320 -2.32 15.20 9.70
C SER A 320 -1.38 14.65 8.62
N THR A 321 -0.98 15.50 7.69
CA THR A 321 0.06 15.24 6.69
C THR A 321 1.16 16.28 6.84
N ARG A 322 2.42 15.84 6.85
CA ARG A 322 3.57 16.76 6.81
C ARG A 322 3.69 17.38 5.43
N ARG A 323 3.99 18.70 5.39
CA ARG A 323 4.14 19.46 4.15
C ARG A 323 2.87 19.45 3.30
N GLU A 324 1.69 19.50 3.95
CA GLU A 324 0.38 19.55 3.27
C GLU A 324 0.25 20.78 2.34
N GLU A 325 1.05 21.84 2.60
CA GLU A 325 1.14 23.02 1.74
C GLU A 325 1.68 22.74 0.34
N LEU A 326 2.32 21.60 0.13
CA LEU A 326 2.75 21.17 -1.21
C LEU A 326 1.66 20.45 -2.00
N LEU A 327 0.57 20.04 -1.33
CA LEU A 327 -0.52 19.25 -1.89
C LEU A 327 -1.79 20.06 -2.19
N MET A 328 -1.87 21.30 -1.66
CA MET A 328 -3.03 22.17 -1.79
C MET A 328 -2.60 23.56 -2.28
N ASP A 329 -3.47 24.21 -3.03
CA ASP A 329 -3.30 25.63 -3.30
C ASP A 329 -3.49 26.49 -2.02
N GLU A 330 -2.93 27.69 -2.03
CA GLU A 330 -2.90 28.57 -0.85
C GLU A 330 -4.31 28.93 -0.35
N GLY A 331 -5.27 29.09 -1.25
CA GLY A 331 -6.67 29.44 -0.91
C GLY A 331 -7.35 28.28 -0.19
N THR A 332 -7.23 27.08 -0.74
CA THR A 332 -7.76 25.83 -0.13
C THR A 332 -7.10 25.58 1.22
N LEU A 333 -5.80 25.72 1.32
CA LEU A 333 -5.05 25.51 2.56
C LEU A 333 -5.52 26.43 3.69
N ARG A 334 -5.73 27.73 3.41
CA ARG A 334 -6.27 28.69 4.41
C ARG A 334 -7.65 28.26 4.92
N GLN A 335 -8.53 27.80 4.03
CA GLN A 335 -9.87 27.34 4.39
C GLN A 335 -9.83 26.05 5.22
N VAL A 336 -8.94 25.12 4.88
CA VAL A 336 -8.69 23.89 5.66
C VAL A 336 -8.18 24.24 7.06
N TRP A 337 -7.26 25.17 7.20
CA TRP A 337 -6.77 25.61 8.51
C TRP A 337 -7.85 26.31 9.33
N LEU A 338 -8.73 27.09 8.69
CA LEU A 338 -9.89 27.69 9.35
C LEU A 338 -10.82 26.60 9.86
N MET A 339 -11.18 25.62 9.00
CA MET A 339 -12.00 24.46 9.38
C MET A 339 -11.40 23.73 10.59
N ARG A 340 -10.11 23.42 10.58
CA ARG A 340 -9.41 22.74 11.68
C ARG A 340 -9.50 23.53 12.99
N ARG A 341 -9.29 24.85 12.95
CA ARG A 341 -9.42 25.71 14.13
C ARG A 341 -10.84 25.69 14.69
N MET A 342 -11.86 25.81 13.82
CA MET A 342 -13.27 25.71 14.23
C MET A 342 -13.57 24.36 14.87
N THR A 343 -13.12 23.28 14.26
CA THR A 343 -13.32 21.92 14.77
C THR A 343 -12.64 21.72 16.13
N SER A 344 -11.41 22.22 16.29
CA SER A 344 -10.70 22.18 17.58
C SER A 344 -11.38 22.99 18.67
N MET A 345 -11.94 24.15 18.36
CA MET A 345 -12.72 24.95 19.31
C MET A 345 -14.01 24.23 19.75
N ILE A 346 -14.69 23.55 18.81
CA ILE A 346 -15.87 22.74 19.14
C ILE A 346 -15.46 21.60 20.08
N ALA A 347 -14.38 20.88 19.74
CA ALA A 347 -13.86 19.78 20.57
C ALA A 347 -13.47 20.21 21.99
N ALA A 348 -12.86 21.41 22.13
CA ALA A 348 -12.44 21.95 23.43
C ALA A 348 -13.65 22.35 24.33
N ASN A 349 -14.74 22.76 23.73
CA ASN A 349 -15.97 23.19 24.44
C ASN A 349 -16.99 22.06 24.59
N ALA A 350 -16.79 20.92 23.93
CA ALA A 350 -17.73 19.80 23.98
C ALA A 350 -17.45 18.88 25.18
N ASN A 351 -18.50 18.31 25.76
CA ASN A 351 -18.38 17.25 26.77
C ASN A 351 -17.79 15.95 26.17
N ASN A 352 -17.82 15.83 24.85
CA ASN A 352 -17.30 14.69 24.10
C ASN A 352 -16.49 15.18 22.87
N PRO A 353 -15.17 14.90 22.81
CA PRO A 353 -14.32 15.28 21.67
C PRO A 353 -14.83 14.78 20.30
N SER A 354 -15.53 13.64 20.29
CA SER A 354 -16.09 13.06 19.05
C SER A 354 -17.20 13.90 18.43
N GLU A 355 -17.85 14.80 19.19
CA GLU A 355 -18.92 15.67 18.70
C GLU A 355 -18.46 16.61 17.57
N ALA A 356 -17.21 17.06 17.65
CA ALA A 356 -16.63 17.91 16.62
C ALA A 356 -16.58 17.21 15.25
N THR A 357 -16.19 15.93 15.24
CA THR A 357 -16.16 15.11 14.02
C THR A 357 -17.58 14.86 13.49
N GLU A 358 -18.54 14.57 14.36
CA GLU A 358 -19.94 14.36 13.95
C GLU A 358 -20.53 15.61 13.30
N ARG A 359 -20.34 16.78 13.89
CA ARG A 359 -20.80 18.06 13.34
C ARG A 359 -20.13 18.39 11.99
N LEU A 360 -18.85 18.07 11.86
CA LEU A 360 -18.15 18.28 10.58
C LEU A 360 -18.72 17.36 9.50
N LEU A 361 -18.89 16.08 9.79
CA LEU A 361 -19.47 15.10 8.85
C LEU A 361 -20.90 15.50 8.44
N GLU A 362 -21.72 15.97 9.38
CA GLU A 362 -23.06 16.46 9.09
C GLU A 362 -23.03 17.66 8.12
N ARG A 363 -22.14 18.62 8.34
CA ARG A 363 -21.99 19.78 7.42
C ARG A 363 -21.44 19.35 6.06
N LEU A 364 -20.46 18.43 6.04
CA LEU A 364 -19.88 17.90 4.81
C LEU A 364 -20.93 17.16 3.96
N SER A 365 -21.82 16.40 4.60
CA SER A 365 -22.90 15.66 3.90
C SER A 365 -23.95 16.55 3.22
N ARG A 366 -24.04 17.82 3.61
CA ARG A 366 -24.96 18.80 3.01
C ARG A 366 -24.44 19.42 1.72
N THR A 367 -23.23 19.11 1.32
CA THR A 367 -22.54 19.66 0.14
C THR A 367 -22.10 18.54 -0.79
N GLY A 368 -22.08 18.81 -2.10
CA GLY A 368 -21.73 17.83 -3.12
C GLY A 368 -20.22 17.65 -3.30
N SER A 369 -19.40 18.62 -2.85
CA SER A 369 -17.94 18.60 -3.02
C SER A 369 -17.21 19.32 -1.88
N ASN A 370 -15.90 19.05 -1.76
CA ASN A 370 -15.04 19.76 -0.83
C ASN A 370 -14.91 21.26 -1.16
N ALA A 371 -14.87 21.60 -2.44
CA ALA A 371 -14.85 23.00 -2.87
C ALA A 371 -16.12 23.75 -2.44
N GLU A 372 -17.31 23.13 -2.64
CA GLU A 372 -18.58 23.68 -2.17
C GLU A 372 -18.60 23.82 -0.64
N PHE A 373 -18.17 22.80 0.09
CA PHE A 373 -18.10 22.82 1.54
C PHE A 373 -17.21 23.95 2.06
N LEU A 374 -15.99 24.07 1.54
CA LEU A 374 -15.04 25.12 1.95
C LEU A 374 -15.57 26.53 1.64
N ALA A 375 -16.27 26.70 0.51
CA ALA A 375 -16.91 27.98 0.18
C ALA A 375 -17.99 28.40 1.19
N THR A 376 -18.61 27.45 1.91
CA THR A 376 -19.58 27.78 2.97
C THR A 376 -18.94 28.35 4.22
N LEU A 377 -17.67 28.04 4.47
CA LEU A 377 -16.92 28.55 5.63
C LEU A 377 -16.61 30.02 5.51
N SER A 378 -16.26 30.47 4.30
CA SER A 378 -15.92 31.87 4.01
C SER A 378 -17.13 32.82 4.10
N LYS A 379 -18.36 32.31 3.94
CA LYS A 379 -19.59 33.13 4.00
C LYS A 379 -20.10 33.40 5.43
N ASN A 380 -19.58 32.68 6.42
CA ASN A 380 -20.01 32.81 7.82
C ASN A 380 -19.06 33.70 8.65
N GLU A 381 -18.07 34.35 8.01
CA GLU A 381 -17.17 35.34 8.65
C GLU A 381 -17.61 36.79 8.43
N VAL A 382 -18.83 37.04 7.88
CA VAL A 382 -19.38 38.39 7.72
C VAL A 382 -20.58 38.59 8.68
#